data_36c4fcc2df213294403ab7c3ae75d7ff
#
_entry.id   36c4fcc2df213294403ab7c3ae75d7ff
#
_cell.length_a   1.000
_cell.length_b   1.000
_cell.length_c   1.000
_cell.angle_alpha   90.00
_cell.angle_beta   90.00
_cell.angle_gamma   90.00
#
_symmetry.space_group_name_H-M   'P 1'
#
loop_
_entity.id
_entity.type
_entity.pdbx_description
1 polymer ?
#
loop_
_entity_poly.entity_id
_entity_poly.type
_entity_poly.pdbx_seq_one_letter_code
_entity_poly.pdbx_strand_id
1 'polypeptide(L)'
;MGCICCKQKKSAKTVTATSATVDITDLSPGNIDEGSTALSQGRYCPDPTQTIPNFITTTHQRPGGITSGGVTLFIALYDYDARTEDDLTFQKGEKFQIINNTEGDWWEARSLDTGNSGYIPSNYVAPVDSIQAEEWYFGKMGRKDAERQLLGQGNQRGTFLIRESETTKGAYSLSIRDWDDNKGDHVKHYKIRKLDNGGYYITTRSQFDTVQQLVEHYTGCNDGLCYYLTKPCPISTPLTLGLGRDAWEVSRETLSMQRKLGQGCFGDVWMGMWNGTTKVAVKTLKPGTMSPEAFLEEAQIMKRLRHDKLVQLYAVVSEEPIYIITEFMSQGSLLDFLKDGEGQSLKLPQLVDMAAQIAAGMAYIERMNYIHRDLRAANILVGDNLVCKIADFGLARLIEDNEYTARQGAKFPIKWTAPEAALYGRFTIKSDVWSFGILLTELITKGRVPYPGMNNREVLEQVERGYRMPCAPGCPASLHELMVQCWRREPDERHTFEYLQSFLEDYFTATEPQYQPGENL
;
A
#
# COMPACT_ATOMS: atom_id res chain seq x y z
N MET A 1 18.08 -16.62 -12.47
CA MET A 1 19.18 -17.61 -12.49
C MET A 1 19.13 -18.40 -11.20
N GLY A 2 19.28 -19.68 -11.34
CA GLY A 2 18.81 -20.76 -10.53
C GLY A 2 19.20 -20.80 -9.06
N CYS A 3 18.22 -21.21 -8.30
CA CYS A 3 18.39 -21.75 -6.96
C CYS A 3 19.00 -23.16 -7.08
N ILE A 4 20.24 -23.33 -6.63
CA ILE A 4 20.90 -24.62 -6.53
C ILE A 4 20.38 -25.31 -5.27
N CYS A 5 19.48 -26.28 -5.42
CA CYS A 5 19.11 -27.23 -4.37
C CYS A 5 20.01 -28.47 -4.51
N CYS A 6 20.86 -28.66 -3.51
CA CYS A 6 21.71 -29.82 -3.33
C CYS A 6 20.91 -31.12 -3.26
N LYS A 7 21.30 -32.08 -4.11
CA LYS A 7 21.04 -33.51 -3.93
C LYS A 7 21.92 -34.05 -2.80
N GLN A 8 21.35 -34.68 -1.79
CA GLN A 8 22.04 -35.70 -1.02
C GLN A 8 21.14 -36.89 -0.71
N LYS A 9 21.77 -38.05 -0.82
CA LYS A 9 21.25 -39.40 -0.82
C LYS A 9 20.76 -39.86 0.55
N LYS A 10 19.79 -40.79 0.50
CA LYS A 10 19.27 -41.63 1.59
C LYS A 10 20.35 -42.43 2.30
N SER A 11 20.25 -42.55 3.62
CA SER A 11 20.64 -43.76 4.35
C SER A 11 19.75 -43.85 5.59
N ALA A 12 19.05 -44.96 5.69
CA ALA A 12 18.16 -45.34 6.76
C ALA A 12 18.96 -45.90 7.96
N LYS A 13 18.55 -45.56 9.17
CA LYS A 13 18.71 -46.42 10.36
C LYS A 13 17.57 -46.23 11.32
N THR A 14 16.85 -47.30 11.50
CA THR A 14 15.81 -47.59 12.48
C THR A 14 16.45 -47.70 13.88
N VAL A 15 15.87 -47.04 14.87
CA VAL A 15 16.00 -47.45 16.29
C VAL A 15 14.67 -47.17 16.98
N THR A 16 14.12 -48.24 17.48
CA THR A 16 13.01 -48.38 18.43
C THR A 16 13.42 -47.99 19.85
N ALA A 17 12.53 -47.35 20.62
CA ALA A 17 12.28 -47.61 22.03
C ALA A 17 11.33 -46.58 22.63
N THR A 18 10.22 -47.04 23.04
CA THR A 18 9.64 -47.27 24.38
C THR A 18 9.10 -46.05 25.13
N SER A 19 7.80 -46.18 25.34
CA SER A 19 6.88 -45.41 26.17
C SER A 19 7.29 -45.30 27.65
N ALA A 20 7.00 -44.15 28.25
CA ALA A 20 6.66 -44.08 29.69
C ALA A 20 5.62 -42.97 29.89
N THR A 21 4.41 -43.41 30.19
CA THR A 21 3.30 -42.66 30.79
C THR A 21 3.58 -42.36 32.25
N VAL A 22 3.25 -41.14 32.68
CA VAL A 22 2.97 -40.84 34.11
C VAL A 22 1.75 -39.93 34.16
N ASP A 23 0.65 -40.48 34.67
CA ASP A 23 -0.54 -39.78 35.16
C ASP A 23 -0.25 -39.12 36.49
N ILE A 24 -0.73 -37.91 36.71
CA ILE A 24 -1.11 -37.45 38.06
C ILE A 24 -2.36 -36.58 37.93
N THR A 25 -3.41 -37.07 38.56
CA THR A 25 -4.71 -36.50 38.84
C THR A 25 -4.71 -35.55 40.04
N ASP A 26 -5.68 -34.61 40.01
CA ASP A 26 -6.38 -33.94 41.15
C ASP A 26 -5.65 -32.97 42.06
N LEU A 27 -6.22 -31.76 42.10
CA LEU A 27 -6.85 -31.14 43.27
C LEU A 27 -7.37 -29.73 42.99
N SER A 28 -8.70 -29.57 43.10
CA SER A 28 -9.43 -28.30 43.35
C SER A 28 -9.97 -28.35 44.79
N PRO A 29 -10.65 -27.34 45.37
CA PRO A 29 -10.65 -25.88 45.20
C PRO A 29 -10.52 -25.11 46.54
N GLY A 30 -10.38 -23.77 46.45
CA GLY A 30 -10.50 -22.91 47.65
C GLY A 30 -10.93 -21.47 47.27
N ASN A 31 -12.18 -21.15 47.54
CA ASN A 31 -12.74 -19.79 47.60
C ASN A 31 -12.08 -18.96 48.70
N ILE A 32 -11.91 -17.66 48.48
CA ILE A 32 -12.21 -16.59 49.47
C ILE A 32 -12.37 -15.24 48.73
N ASP A 33 -13.32 -14.46 49.22
CA ASP A 33 -13.99 -13.25 48.82
C ASP A 33 -13.21 -11.92 48.85
N GLU A 34 -13.79 -10.98 48.14
CA GLU A 34 -14.00 -9.53 48.38
C GLU A 34 -12.86 -8.51 48.21
N GLY A 35 -13.14 -7.60 47.31
CA GLY A 35 -13.09 -6.18 47.61
C GLY A 35 -12.06 -5.34 46.85
N SER A 36 -12.46 -4.64 45.83
CA SER A 36 -12.22 -3.21 45.69
C SER A 36 -11.99 -2.74 44.24
N THR A 37 -12.94 -1.97 43.79
CA THR A 37 -12.87 -0.88 42.77
C THR A 37 -11.57 -0.73 41.99
N ALA A 38 -11.61 -1.04 40.69
CA ALA A 38 -10.69 -0.51 39.70
C ALA A 38 -11.46 -0.05 38.47
N LEU A 39 -11.20 1.18 38.11
CA LEU A 39 -11.66 1.89 36.93
C LEU A 39 -11.42 1.07 35.66
N SER A 40 -12.50 0.70 34.96
CA SER A 40 -12.45 0.08 33.65
C SER A 40 -12.01 1.11 32.62
N GLN A 41 -10.78 1.07 32.19
CA GLN A 41 -10.41 1.59 30.88
C GLN A 41 -10.89 0.59 29.83
N GLY A 42 -11.99 0.93 29.16
CA GLY A 42 -12.53 0.16 28.04
C GLY A 42 -11.51 0.10 26.92
N ARG A 43 -10.96 -1.08 26.67
CA ARG A 43 -10.27 -1.39 25.43
C ARG A 43 -11.29 -1.41 24.31
N TYR A 44 -11.17 -0.45 23.41
CA TYR A 44 -11.92 -0.41 22.16
C TYR A 44 -11.37 -1.52 21.27
N CYS A 45 -12.14 -2.59 21.13
CA CYS A 45 -11.89 -3.64 20.14
C CYS A 45 -12.68 -3.21 18.89
N PRO A 46 -12.05 -2.89 17.75
CA PRO A 46 -12.81 -2.57 16.55
C PRO A 46 -13.46 -3.85 16.03
N ASP A 47 -14.77 -3.77 15.84
CA ASP A 47 -15.60 -4.78 15.18
C ASP A 47 -15.03 -5.08 13.78
N PRO A 48 -14.72 -6.34 13.44
CA PRO A 48 -14.19 -6.70 12.11
C PRO A 48 -15.19 -6.47 10.96
N THR A 49 -16.42 -6.06 11.28
CA THR A 49 -17.44 -5.69 10.29
C THR A 49 -17.54 -4.19 10.01
N GLN A 50 -16.71 -3.36 10.67
CA GLN A 50 -16.65 -1.96 10.30
C GLN A 50 -15.89 -1.81 8.99
N THR A 51 -16.68 -1.85 7.92
CA THR A 51 -16.39 -1.24 6.62
C THR A 51 -15.64 0.08 6.82
N ILE A 52 -14.60 0.28 6.01
CA ILE A 52 -13.92 1.56 5.75
C ILE A 52 -14.99 2.67 5.84
N PRO A 53 -14.73 3.77 6.56
CA PRO A 53 -15.74 4.81 6.68
C PRO A 53 -16.21 5.22 5.30
N ASN A 54 -17.44 4.88 4.99
CA ASN A 54 -18.15 5.34 3.82
C ASN A 54 -17.96 6.86 3.73
N PHE A 55 -17.43 7.31 2.62
CA PHE A 55 -17.16 8.70 2.33
C PHE A 55 -18.41 9.60 2.34
N ILE A 56 -19.59 9.09 2.68
CA ILE A 56 -20.82 9.85 2.66
C ILE A 56 -21.73 9.42 3.82
N THR A 57 -21.55 10.02 4.98
CA THR A 57 -22.66 10.40 5.86
C THR A 57 -22.19 11.47 6.83
N THR A 58 -22.13 12.69 6.38
CA THR A 58 -22.42 13.85 7.22
C THR A 58 -23.46 14.66 6.48
N THR A 59 -24.69 14.52 6.94
CA THR A 59 -25.80 15.45 6.67
C THR A 59 -25.37 16.85 7.09
N HIS A 60 -24.79 17.60 6.16
CA HIS A 60 -24.77 19.04 6.18
C HIS A 60 -25.51 19.51 4.95
N GLN A 61 -26.68 20.10 5.19
CA GLN A 61 -27.43 20.86 4.22
C GLN A 61 -26.52 21.76 3.41
N ARG A 62 -26.60 21.67 2.09
CA ARG A 62 -25.88 22.53 1.17
C ARG A 62 -26.77 23.09 0.09
N PRO A 63 -26.54 24.35 -0.29
CA PRO A 63 -27.18 24.95 -1.46
C PRO A 63 -26.47 24.53 -2.73
N GLY A 64 -27.23 24.17 -3.76
CA GLY A 64 -26.83 24.17 -5.15
C GLY A 64 -26.38 22.84 -5.77
N GLY A 65 -27.23 21.82 -5.74
CA GLY A 65 -27.22 20.75 -6.75
C GLY A 65 -28.54 20.81 -7.51
N ILE A 66 -28.52 20.65 -8.81
CA ILE A 66 -29.75 20.60 -9.62
C ILE A 66 -30.50 19.34 -9.21
N THR A 67 -31.53 19.51 -8.39
CA THR A 67 -32.44 18.43 -8.01
C THR A 67 -33.56 18.33 -9.03
N SER A 68 -33.48 17.34 -9.91
CA SER A 68 -34.69 16.85 -10.57
C SER A 68 -35.42 15.94 -9.57
N GLY A 69 -36.36 16.49 -8.79
CA GLY A 69 -37.19 15.68 -7.93
C GLY A 69 -36.54 15.10 -6.67
N GLY A 70 -35.51 15.73 -6.05
CA GLY A 70 -34.90 15.27 -4.79
C GLY A 70 -33.84 14.16 -4.93
N VAL A 71 -33.46 13.78 -6.13
CA VAL A 71 -32.47 12.73 -6.41
C VAL A 71 -31.11 13.37 -6.67
N THR A 72 -30.08 12.95 -5.95
CA THR A 72 -28.70 13.36 -6.22
C THR A 72 -28.19 12.64 -7.46
N LEU A 73 -27.75 13.42 -8.47
CA LEU A 73 -27.15 12.90 -9.68
C LEU A 73 -25.63 12.77 -9.50
N PHE A 74 -25.05 11.74 -10.11
CA PHE A 74 -23.62 11.48 -10.15
C PHE A 74 -23.09 11.59 -11.57
N ILE A 75 -21.82 11.94 -11.70
CA ILE A 75 -21.11 12.05 -13.00
C ILE A 75 -19.90 11.13 -12.98
N ALA A 76 -19.64 10.46 -14.11
CA ALA A 76 -18.45 9.65 -14.31
C ALA A 76 -17.19 10.52 -14.40
N LEU A 77 -16.17 10.18 -13.60
CA LEU A 77 -14.87 10.82 -13.58
C LEU A 77 -13.89 10.18 -14.58
N TYR A 78 -14.11 8.92 -14.93
CA TYR A 78 -13.27 8.08 -15.78
C TYR A 78 -14.12 7.22 -16.71
N ASP A 79 -13.51 6.75 -17.80
CA ASP A 79 -14.08 5.70 -18.63
C ASP A 79 -14.02 4.35 -17.88
N TYR A 80 -15.01 3.52 -18.06
CA TYR A 80 -15.06 2.18 -17.49
C TYR A 80 -15.63 1.17 -18.47
N ASP A 81 -14.89 0.09 -18.70
CA ASP A 81 -15.35 -1.07 -19.46
C ASP A 81 -15.86 -2.15 -18.49
N ALA A 82 -17.09 -2.60 -18.70
CA ALA A 82 -17.72 -3.65 -17.91
C ALA A 82 -16.85 -4.91 -17.87
N ARG A 83 -16.70 -5.49 -16.67
CA ARG A 83 -15.94 -6.71 -16.43
C ARG A 83 -16.82 -7.94 -16.32
N THR A 84 -18.09 -7.72 -16.00
CA THR A 84 -19.14 -8.76 -15.90
C THR A 84 -20.37 -8.31 -16.67
N GLU A 85 -21.32 -9.22 -16.91
CA GLU A 85 -22.60 -8.91 -17.57
C GLU A 85 -23.50 -7.99 -16.72
N ASP A 86 -23.26 -7.94 -15.41
CA ASP A 86 -24.01 -7.11 -14.46
C ASP A 86 -23.47 -5.67 -14.38
N ASP A 87 -22.27 -5.40 -14.90
CA ASP A 87 -21.63 -4.07 -14.85
C ASP A 87 -22.12 -3.18 -15.99
N LEU A 88 -22.11 -1.85 -15.78
CA LEU A 88 -22.29 -0.88 -16.87
C LEU A 88 -20.95 -0.47 -17.46
N THR A 89 -20.86 -0.47 -18.80
CA THR A 89 -19.79 0.25 -19.53
C THR A 89 -20.23 1.70 -19.69
N PHE A 90 -19.34 2.65 -19.41
CA PHE A 90 -19.63 4.08 -19.52
C PHE A 90 -18.38 4.91 -19.83
N GLN A 91 -18.59 6.12 -20.28
CA GLN A 91 -17.55 7.10 -20.57
C GLN A 91 -17.54 8.24 -19.54
N LYS A 92 -16.38 8.86 -19.38
CA LYS A 92 -16.22 10.06 -18.55
C LYS A 92 -17.25 11.13 -18.95
N GLY A 93 -17.91 11.73 -17.96
CA GLY A 93 -18.93 12.76 -18.15
C GLY A 93 -20.36 12.22 -18.22
N GLU A 94 -20.55 10.91 -18.33
CA GLU A 94 -21.87 10.28 -18.31
C GLU A 94 -22.53 10.44 -16.92
N LYS A 95 -23.85 10.64 -16.90
CA LYS A 95 -24.60 10.93 -15.66
C LYS A 95 -25.41 9.73 -15.21
N PHE A 96 -25.46 9.54 -13.89
CA PHE A 96 -26.12 8.40 -13.23
C PHE A 96 -27.09 8.84 -12.14
N GLN A 97 -28.16 8.08 -12.04
CA GLN A 97 -28.98 7.99 -10.86
C GLN A 97 -28.58 6.76 -10.07
N ILE A 98 -28.17 6.92 -8.82
CA ILE A 98 -27.83 5.79 -7.95
C ILE A 98 -29.13 5.14 -7.46
N ILE A 99 -29.24 3.82 -7.64
CA ILE A 99 -30.36 2.99 -7.20
C ILE A 99 -30.05 2.42 -5.81
N ASN A 100 -28.83 1.85 -5.64
CA ASN A 100 -28.37 1.27 -4.38
C ASN A 100 -26.89 1.56 -4.17
N ASN A 101 -26.51 2.05 -2.98
CA ASN A 101 -25.14 2.37 -2.59
C ASN A 101 -24.74 1.70 -1.26
N THR A 102 -25.47 0.66 -0.84
CA THR A 102 -25.23 -0.04 0.43
C THR A 102 -24.23 -1.19 0.30
N GLU A 103 -23.85 -1.58 -0.90
CA GLU A 103 -23.01 -2.74 -1.20
C GLU A 103 -21.52 -2.39 -1.39
N GLY A 104 -20.96 -1.55 -0.52
CA GLY A 104 -19.52 -1.31 -0.47
C GLY A 104 -18.97 -0.49 -1.65
N ASP A 105 -17.97 -1.04 -2.35
CA ASP A 105 -17.22 -0.35 -3.40
C ASP A 105 -17.96 -0.30 -4.75
N TRP A 106 -19.07 -1.01 -4.88
CA TRP A 106 -19.88 -1.10 -6.09
C TRP A 106 -21.30 -0.62 -5.82
N TRP A 107 -21.79 0.24 -6.68
CA TRP A 107 -23.13 0.81 -6.57
C TRP A 107 -23.99 0.39 -7.75
N GLU A 108 -25.22 0.06 -7.50
CA GLU A 108 -26.21 -0.13 -8.55
C GLU A 108 -26.71 1.24 -9.02
N ALA A 109 -26.57 1.50 -10.32
CA ALA A 109 -26.86 2.77 -10.92
C ALA A 109 -27.64 2.61 -12.22
N ARG A 110 -28.33 3.69 -12.60
CA ARG A 110 -28.98 3.82 -13.90
C ARG A 110 -28.33 4.95 -14.67
N SER A 111 -27.86 4.67 -15.87
CA SER A 111 -27.37 5.68 -16.81
C SER A 111 -28.54 6.55 -17.28
N LEU A 112 -28.36 7.87 -17.26
CA LEU A 112 -29.34 8.81 -17.80
C LEU A 112 -29.26 8.95 -19.30
N ASP A 113 -28.11 8.62 -19.89
CA ASP A 113 -27.88 8.72 -21.33
C ASP A 113 -28.43 7.49 -22.09
N THR A 114 -28.21 6.28 -21.54
CA THR A 114 -28.64 5.03 -22.17
C THR A 114 -29.93 4.45 -21.58
N GLY A 115 -30.27 4.82 -20.35
CA GLY A 115 -31.39 4.25 -19.59
C GLY A 115 -31.13 2.85 -19.00
N ASN A 116 -29.96 2.26 -19.26
CA ASN A 116 -29.57 0.95 -18.74
C ASN A 116 -29.23 1.03 -17.26
N SER A 117 -29.43 -0.09 -16.54
CA SER A 117 -29.07 -0.24 -15.13
C SER A 117 -28.04 -1.35 -14.96
N GLY A 118 -27.12 -1.17 -14.01
CA GLY A 118 -26.09 -2.15 -13.66
C GLY A 118 -25.14 -1.62 -12.59
N TYR A 119 -24.09 -2.37 -12.29
CA TYR A 119 -23.11 -2.00 -11.28
C TYR A 119 -22.04 -1.06 -11.85
N ILE A 120 -21.67 -0.06 -11.06
CA ILE A 120 -20.58 0.90 -11.33
C ILE A 120 -19.65 0.97 -10.12
N PRO A 121 -18.32 1.16 -10.33
CA PRO A 121 -17.40 1.39 -9.22
C PRO A 121 -17.67 2.73 -8.55
N SER A 122 -17.88 2.75 -7.24
CA SER A 122 -18.21 3.97 -6.48
C SER A 122 -17.12 5.05 -6.54
N ASN A 123 -15.87 4.66 -6.72
CA ASN A 123 -14.72 5.56 -6.85
C ASN A 123 -14.53 6.12 -8.27
N TYR A 124 -15.39 5.75 -9.23
CA TYR A 124 -15.40 6.30 -10.60
C TYR A 124 -16.43 7.41 -10.80
N VAL A 125 -17.23 7.69 -9.80
CA VAL A 125 -18.30 8.68 -9.89
C VAL A 125 -18.26 9.68 -8.73
N ALA A 126 -18.75 10.89 -8.98
CA ALA A 126 -18.90 11.93 -7.96
C ALA A 126 -20.26 12.62 -8.09
N PRO A 127 -20.80 13.22 -7.03
CA PRO A 127 -22.00 14.05 -7.13
C PRO A 127 -21.79 15.18 -8.16
N VAL A 128 -22.76 15.41 -9.02
CA VAL A 128 -22.73 16.53 -9.99
C VAL A 128 -22.58 17.85 -9.23
N ASP A 129 -21.81 18.78 -9.78
CA ASP A 129 -21.50 20.11 -9.22
C ASP A 129 -20.80 20.10 -7.85
N SER A 130 -20.21 18.97 -7.47
CA SER A 130 -19.38 18.86 -6.27
C SER A 130 -17.89 19.11 -6.56
N ILE A 131 -17.11 19.46 -5.52
CA ILE A 131 -15.66 19.59 -5.64
C ILE A 131 -15.00 18.27 -6.06
N GLN A 132 -15.62 17.14 -5.73
CA GLN A 132 -15.16 15.79 -6.09
C GLN A 132 -15.26 15.53 -7.59
N ALA A 133 -16.08 16.25 -8.32
CA ALA A 133 -16.22 16.13 -9.76
C ALA A 133 -15.14 16.90 -10.54
N GLU A 134 -14.35 17.71 -9.85
CA GLU A 134 -13.32 18.56 -10.47
C GLU A 134 -12.03 17.79 -10.76
N GLU A 135 -11.46 17.97 -11.94
CA GLU A 135 -10.23 17.29 -12.38
C GLU A 135 -8.98 17.61 -11.54
N TRP A 136 -9.00 18.72 -10.84
CA TRP A 136 -7.90 19.15 -9.96
C TRP A 136 -8.07 18.73 -8.50
N TYR A 137 -9.12 17.96 -8.16
CA TYR A 137 -9.37 17.54 -6.79
C TYR A 137 -8.89 16.10 -6.52
N PHE A 138 -7.98 15.95 -5.58
CA PHE A 138 -7.30 14.68 -5.26
C PHE A 138 -7.68 14.12 -3.87
N GLY A 139 -8.73 14.65 -3.24
CA GLY A 139 -9.25 14.11 -1.97
C GLY A 139 -8.21 14.07 -0.86
N LYS A 140 -8.13 12.97 -0.15
CA LYS A 140 -7.23 12.76 1.01
C LYS A 140 -5.79 12.37 0.62
N MET A 141 -5.27 12.95 -0.40
CA MET A 141 -3.88 12.75 -0.81
C MET A 141 -2.91 13.38 0.21
N GLY A 142 -1.88 12.64 0.63
CA GLY A 142 -0.80 13.14 1.46
C GLY A 142 0.07 14.16 0.75
N ARG A 143 0.78 15.00 1.54
CA ARG A 143 1.67 16.04 1.00
C ARG A 143 2.76 15.43 0.11
N LYS A 144 3.39 14.34 0.53
CA LYS A 144 4.47 13.68 -0.21
C LYS A 144 3.97 13.03 -1.50
N ASP A 145 2.77 12.45 -1.49
CA ASP A 145 2.16 11.91 -2.70
C ASP A 145 1.83 13.03 -3.71
N ALA A 146 1.37 14.20 -3.22
CA ALA A 146 1.15 15.37 -4.07
C ALA A 146 2.46 15.89 -4.69
N GLU A 147 3.55 15.95 -3.92
CA GLU A 147 4.89 16.32 -4.42
C GLU A 147 5.34 15.33 -5.51
N ARG A 148 5.21 14.03 -5.27
CA ARG A 148 5.58 12.95 -6.22
C ARG A 148 4.78 13.03 -7.51
N GLN A 149 3.45 13.24 -7.42
CA GLN A 149 2.58 13.39 -8.57
C GLN A 149 2.96 14.63 -9.41
N LEU A 150 3.12 15.79 -8.78
CA LEU A 150 3.41 17.04 -9.45
C LEU A 150 4.80 17.08 -10.08
N LEU A 151 5.80 16.42 -9.49
CA LEU A 151 7.15 16.32 -10.03
C LEU A 151 7.28 15.24 -11.11
N GLY A 152 6.22 14.46 -11.37
CA GLY A 152 6.17 13.46 -12.43
C GLY A 152 6.46 14.03 -13.81
N GLN A 153 6.91 13.14 -14.72
CA GLN A 153 7.22 13.52 -16.11
C GLN A 153 5.99 14.09 -16.82
N GLY A 154 6.19 15.10 -17.67
CA GLY A 154 5.13 15.74 -18.45
C GLY A 154 4.37 16.85 -17.73
N ASN A 155 4.59 17.05 -16.43
CA ASN A 155 4.08 18.21 -15.73
C ASN A 155 5.00 19.42 -15.96
N GLN A 156 4.42 20.62 -15.99
CA GLN A 156 5.12 21.88 -16.21
C GLN A 156 4.93 22.81 -15.01
N ARG A 157 5.68 23.89 -14.95
CA ARG A 157 5.49 24.96 -13.97
C ARG A 157 4.03 25.46 -14.00
N GLY A 158 3.41 25.60 -12.82
CA GLY A 158 2.00 25.95 -12.69
C GLY A 158 1.02 24.79 -12.75
N THR A 159 1.47 23.55 -13.05
CA THR A 159 0.63 22.35 -12.87
C THR A 159 0.27 22.22 -11.39
N PHE A 160 -0.99 21.96 -11.08
CA PHE A 160 -1.50 22.03 -9.70
C PHE A 160 -2.49 20.92 -9.39
N LEU A 161 -2.73 20.75 -8.10
CA LEU A 161 -3.81 19.93 -7.55
C LEU A 161 -4.32 20.54 -6.23
N ILE A 162 -5.54 20.21 -5.87
CA ILE A 162 -6.14 20.54 -4.57
C ILE A 162 -6.45 19.25 -3.84
N ARG A 163 -6.07 19.18 -2.56
CA ARG A 163 -6.24 18.03 -1.69
C ARG A 163 -6.82 18.46 -0.33
N GLU A 164 -7.38 17.51 0.42
CA GLU A 164 -7.78 17.77 1.80
C GLU A 164 -6.56 18.10 2.67
N SER A 165 -6.73 18.97 3.64
CA SER A 165 -5.67 19.31 4.57
C SER A 165 -5.46 18.21 5.60
N GLU A 166 -4.24 17.71 5.75
CA GLU A 166 -3.88 16.70 6.76
C GLU A 166 -3.99 17.25 8.19
N THR A 167 -3.76 18.55 8.37
CA THR A 167 -3.70 19.18 9.70
C THR A 167 -5.01 19.80 10.15
N THR A 168 -5.96 20.04 9.25
CA THR A 168 -7.19 20.75 9.56
C THR A 168 -8.38 20.10 8.86
N LYS A 169 -9.23 19.42 9.63
CA LYS A 169 -10.43 18.76 9.10
C LYS A 169 -11.33 19.74 8.35
N GLY A 170 -11.72 19.41 7.13
CA GLY A 170 -12.62 20.22 6.28
C GLY A 170 -11.94 21.43 5.62
N ALA A 171 -10.63 21.61 5.74
CA ALA A 171 -9.84 22.58 4.98
C ALA A 171 -9.15 21.89 3.79
N TYR A 172 -8.70 22.70 2.82
CA TYR A 172 -8.00 22.23 1.64
C TYR A 172 -6.59 22.79 1.57
N SER A 173 -5.76 22.16 0.74
CA SER A 173 -4.40 22.62 0.41
C SER A 173 -4.24 22.61 -1.10
N LEU A 174 -3.77 23.71 -1.66
CA LEU A 174 -3.36 23.84 -3.04
C LEU A 174 -1.87 23.51 -3.13
N SER A 175 -1.50 22.62 -4.04
CA SER A 175 -0.11 22.25 -4.33
C SER A 175 0.20 22.59 -5.79
N ILE A 176 1.31 23.29 -6.06
CA ILE A 176 1.68 23.82 -7.36
C ILE A 176 3.13 23.42 -7.66
N ARG A 177 3.40 22.88 -8.86
CA ARG A 177 4.77 22.71 -9.36
C ARG A 177 5.36 24.07 -9.69
N ASP A 178 6.52 24.35 -9.10
CA ASP A 178 7.28 25.57 -9.33
C ASP A 178 8.73 25.25 -9.70
N TRP A 179 9.44 26.23 -10.21
CA TRP A 179 10.83 26.12 -10.57
C TRP A 179 11.55 27.44 -10.23
N ASP A 180 12.71 27.35 -9.59
CA ASP A 180 13.60 28.47 -9.40
C ASP A 180 15.08 28.08 -9.61
N ASP A 181 15.94 29.08 -9.88
CA ASP A 181 17.35 28.84 -10.21
C ASP A 181 18.15 28.16 -9.07
N ASN A 182 17.71 28.29 -7.82
CA ASN A 182 18.43 27.75 -6.66
C ASN A 182 17.98 26.34 -6.28
N LYS A 183 16.68 26.05 -6.45
CA LYS A 183 16.06 24.79 -6.00
C LYS A 183 15.74 23.83 -7.13
N GLY A 184 15.78 24.31 -8.39
CA GLY A 184 15.25 23.56 -9.52
C GLY A 184 13.74 23.33 -9.41
N ASP A 185 13.28 22.20 -9.92
CA ASP A 185 11.88 21.77 -9.82
C ASP A 185 11.51 21.46 -8.36
N HIS A 186 10.44 22.05 -7.89
CA HIS A 186 9.93 21.82 -6.54
C HIS A 186 8.42 22.11 -6.47
N VAL A 187 7.80 21.78 -5.33
CA VAL A 187 6.37 21.99 -5.12
C VAL A 187 6.14 22.99 -3.99
N LYS A 188 5.26 23.96 -4.23
CA LYS A 188 4.75 24.90 -3.24
C LYS A 188 3.37 24.51 -2.77
N HIS A 189 3.15 24.61 -1.45
CA HIS A 189 1.85 24.28 -0.84
C HIS A 189 1.25 25.52 -0.19
N TYR A 190 -0.02 25.76 -0.47
CA TYR A 190 -0.79 26.88 0.07
C TYR A 190 -2.02 26.34 0.78
N LYS A 191 -2.24 26.80 2.01
CA LYS A 191 -3.44 26.44 2.76
C LYS A 191 -4.63 27.24 2.24
N ILE A 192 -5.68 26.56 1.82
CA ILE A 192 -6.98 27.16 1.52
C ILE A 192 -7.77 27.21 2.82
N ARG A 193 -8.01 28.42 3.33
CA ARG A 193 -8.72 28.66 4.58
C ARG A 193 -10.19 28.87 4.30
N LYS A 194 -11.03 28.47 5.26
CA LYS A 194 -12.45 28.68 5.21
C LYS A 194 -12.83 29.90 6.05
N LEU A 195 -13.74 30.72 5.53
CA LEU A 195 -14.34 31.84 6.25
C LEU A 195 -15.52 31.35 7.10
N ASP A 196 -15.88 32.10 8.14
CA ASP A 196 -17.02 31.78 9.00
C ASP A 196 -18.37 31.80 8.25
N ASN A 197 -18.46 32.61 7.20
CA ASN A 197 -19.61 32.66 6.28
C ASN A 197 -19.64 31.54 5.25
N GLY A 198 -18.65 30.63 5.25
CA GLY A 198 -18.58 29.47 4.37
C GLY A 198 -17.70 29.63 3.15
N GLY A 199 -17.19 30.83 2.84
CA GLY A 199 -16.29 31.10 1.71
C GLY A 199 -14.86 30.61 1.92
N TYR A 200 -14.01 30.77 0.89
CA TYR A 200 -12.64 30.27 0.85
C TYR A 200 -11.65 31.35 0.44
N TYR A 201 -10.41 31.27 0.94
CA TYR A 201 -9.34 32.18 0.57
C TYR A 201 -7.95 31.57 0.81
N ILE A 202 -6.96 32.03 0.06
CA ILE A 202 -5.53 31.78 0.30
C ILE A 202 -4.91 33.04 0.91
N THR A 203 -5.11 34.18 0.27
CA THR A 203 -4.73 35.51 0.79
C THR A 203 -5.99 36.25 1.24
N THR A 204 -5.89 37.05 2.28
CA THR A 204 -7.04 37.82 2.83
C THR A 204 -7.63 38.84 1.87
N ARG A 205 -6.88 39.19 0.80
CA ARG A 205 -7.30 40.16 -0.22
C ARG A 205 -8.37 39.64 -1.14
N SER A 206 -8.34 38.33 -1.44
CA SER A 206 -9.20 37.70 -2.45
C SER A 206 -9.97 36.57 -1.77
N GLN A 207 -11.28 36.71 -1.67
CA GLN A 207 -12.22 35.79 -1.03
C GLN A 207 -13.23 35.28 -2.04
N PHE A 208 -13.60 34.01 -1.97
CA PHE A 208 -14.45 33.33 -2.94
C PHE A 208 -15.51 32.50 -2.23
N ASP A 209 -16.70 32.40 -2.82
CA ASP A 209 -17.78 31.60 -2.25
C ASP A 209 -17.53 30.09 -2.42
N THR A 210 -16.82 29.72 -3.48
CA THR A 210 -16.50 28.32 -3.79
C THR A 210 -15.01 28.13 -4.11
N VAL A 211 -14.51 26.89 -3.98
CA VAL A 211 -13.15 26.55 -4.38
C VAL A 211 -12.98 26.63 -5.90
N GLN A 212 -14.04 26.37 -6.65
CA GLN A 212 -14.06 26.51 -8.13
C GLN A 212 -13.75 27.96 -8.53
N GLN A 213 -14.43 28.95 -7.94
CA GLN A 213 -14.16 30.37 -8.19
C GLN A 213 -12.74 30.76 -7.80
N LEU A 214 -12.21 30.19 -6.71
CA LEU A 214 -10.83 30.39 -6.29
C LEU A 214 -9.85 29.87 -7.36
N VAL A 215 -10.06 28.68 -7.88
CA VAL A 215 -9.24 28.09 -8.95
C VAL A 215 -9.31 28.94 -10.22
N GLU A 216 -10.50 29.37 -10.63
CA GLU A 216 -10.71 30.23 -11.80
C GLU A 216 -9.92 31.55 -11.68
N HIS A 217 -9.99 32.21 -10.52
CA HIS A 217 -9.22 33.45 -10.25
C HIS A 217 -7.71 33.23 -10.41
N TYR A 218 -7.16 32.20 -9.75
CA TYR A 218 -5.72 31.92 -9.78
C TYR A 218 -5.22 31.31 -11.09
N THR A 219 -6.11 30.90 -11.98
CA THR A 219 -5.79 30.56 -13.39
C THR A 219 -5.55 31.82 -14.20
N GLY A 220 -6.28 32.91 -13.90
CA GLY A 220 -6.11 34.22 -14.57
C GLY A 220 -4.93 35.04 -14.06
N CYS A 221 -4.57 34.93 -12.79
CA CYS A 221 -3.49 35.70 -12.17
C CYS A 221 -2.88 34.95 -10.96
N ASN A 222 -1.63 35.27 -10.62
CA ASN A 222 -0.95 34.58 -9.52
C ASN A 222 -1.26 35.16 -8.13
N ASP A 223 -1.71 36.39 -7.99
CA ASP A 223 -2.17 37.11 -6.78
C ASP A 223 -1.59 36.59 -5.43
N GLY A 224 -0.24 36.51 -5.36
CA GLY A 224 0.51 36.03 -4.19
C GLY A 224 0.88 34.54 -4.22
N LEU A 225 0.50 33.79 -5.26
CA LEU A 225 1.06 32.46 -5.52
C LEU A 225 2.45 32.57 -6.20
N CYS A 226 3.22 31.50 -6.12
CA CYS A 226 4.52 31.40 -6.82
C CYS A 226 4.39 31.49 -8.35
N TYR A 227 3.28 31.00 -8.87
CA TYR A 227 2.92 31.04 -10.29
C TYR A 227 1.40 30.94 -10.45
N TYR A 228 0.83 31.36 -11.58
CA TYR A 228 -0.58 31.15 -11.88
C TYR A 228 -0.86 29.67 -12.18
N LEU A 229 -2.10 29.23 -11.97
CA LEU A 229 -2.51 27.85 -12.23
C LEU A 229 -2.62 27.62 -13.74
N THR A 230 -1.95 26.58 -14.25
CA THR A 230 -1.96 26.28 -15.69
C THR A 230 -2.94 25.17 -16.02
N LYS A 231 -2.61 23.94 -15.69
CA LYS A 231 -3.44 22.77 -15.93
C LYS A 231 -3.51 21.90 -14.67
N PRO A 232 -4.60 21.18 -14.46
CA PRO A 232 -4.67 20.15 -13.42
C PRO A 232 -3.55 19.11 -13.59
N CYS A 233 -3.04 18.60 -12.46
CA CYS A 233 -2.17 17.44 -12.48
C CYS A 233 -2.95 16.25 -13.08
N PRO A 234 -2.36 15.46 -13.98
CA PRO A 234 -3.04 14.28 -14.52
C PRO A 234 -3.42 13.32 -13.40
N ILE A 235 -4.65 12.85 -13.39
CA ILE A 235 -5.16 11.85 -12.47
C ILE A 235 -4.98 10.48 -13.11
N SER A 236 -4.34 9.55 -12.39
CA SER A 236 -4.37 8.13 -12.76
C SER A 236 -5.75 7.54 -12.46
N THR A 237 -6.26 6.73 -13.38
CA THR A 237 -7.50 5.99 -13.16
C THR A 237 -7.40 5.17 -11.88
N PRO A 238 -8.31 5.32 -10.90
CA PRO A 238 -8.25 4.57 -9.68
C PRO A 238 -8.48 3.08 -9.93
N LEU A 239 -7.87 2.24 -9.09
CA LEU A 239 -8.09 0.81 -9.15
C LEU A 239 -9.51 0.48 -8.65
N THR A 240 -10.20 -0.37 -9.39
CA THR A 240 -11.47 -0.95 -8.95
C THR A 240 -11.19 -2.24 -8.19
N LEU A 241 -11.76 -2.37 -7.01
CA LEU A 241 -11.54 -3.53 -6.13
C LEU A 241 -12.68 -4.54 -6.30
N GLY A 242 -12.32 -5.82 -6.47
CA GLY A 242 -13.30 -6.89 -6.65
C GLY A 242 -14.17 -6.73 -7.90
N LEU A 243 -15.34 -7.30 -7.84
CA LEU A 243 -16.38 -7.23 -8.86
C LEU A 243 -17.70 -6.80 -8.21
N GLY A 244 -18.68 -6.41 -9.01
CA GLY A 244 -20.05 -6.18 -8.53
C GLY A 244 -20.56 -7.35 -7.69
N ARG A 245 -21.41 -7.08 -6.69
CA ARG A 245 -21.94 -8.07 -5.73
C ARG A 245 -20.88 -8.77 -4.88
N ASP A 246 -19.73 -8.10 -4.56
CA ASP A 246 -18.60 -8.70 -3.84
C ASP A 246 -18.09 -10.03 -4.43
N ALA A 247 -18.36 -10.29 -5.70
CA ALA A 247 -17.83 -11.43 -6.42
C ALA A 247 -16.31 -11.26 -6.63
N TRP A 248 -15.59 -12.37 -6.55
CA TRP A 248 -14.14 -12.40 -6.81
C TRP A 248 -13.78 -13.47 -7.85
N GLU A 249 -14.74 -14.31 -8.22
CA GLU A 249 -14.56 -15.39 -9.17
C GLU A 249 -14.79 -14.90 -10.60
N VAL A 250 -13.88 -15.26 -11.50
CA VAL A 250 -14.00 -14.95 -12.93
C VAL A 250 -13.75 -16.21 -13.76
N SER A 251 -14.37 -16.27 -14.95
CA SER A 251 -14.09 -17.32 -15.90
C SER A 251 -12.67 -17.19 -16.47
N ARG A 252 -11.97 -18.30 -16.58
CA ARG A 252 -10.62 -18.38 -17.18
C ARG A 252 -10.58 -17.87 -18.60
N GLU A 253 -11.67 -18.00 -19.35
CA GLU A 253 -11.80 -17.57 -20.74
C GLU A 253 -11.69 -16.06 -20.91
N THR A 254 -11.96 -15.29 -19.82
CA THR A 254 -11.78 -13.83 -19.81
C THR A 254 -10.31 -13.39 -19.78
N LEU A 255 -9.38 -14.34 -19.56
CA LEU A 255 -7.96 -14.08 -19.40
C LEU A 255 -7.15 -14.54 -20.61
N SER A 256 -6.34 -13.66 -21.17
CA SER A 256 -5.36 -13.96 -22.21
C SER A 256 -3.95 -13.87 -21.64
N MET A 257 -3.28 -15.02 -21.48
CA MET A 257 -1.88 -15.08 -21.01
C MET A 257 -0.95 -14.65 -22.14
N GLN A 258 -0.09 -13.65 -21.92
CA GLN A 258 0.78 -13.10 -22.96
C GLN A 258 2.26 -13.38 -22.73
N ARG A 259 2.81 -13.06 -21.57
CA ARG A 259 4.24 -13.17 -21.28
C ARG A 259 4.48 -13.71 -19.87
N LYS A 260 5.33 -14.73 -19.76
CA LYS A 260 5.80 -15.21 -18.47
C LYS A 260 6.74 -14.17 -17.85
N LEU A 261 6.41 -13.73 -16.64
CA LEU A 261 7.18 -12.75 -15.87
C LEU A 261 8.21 -13.43 -14.96
N GLY A 262 7.84 -14.57 -14.38
CA GLY A 262 8.71 -15.28 -13.45
C GLY A 262 8.22 -16.69 -13.15
N GLN A 263 9.04 -17.41 -12.38
CA GLN A 263 8.73 -18.74 -11.90
C GLN A 263 9.06 -18.81 -10.42
N GLY A 264 8.04 -19.00 -9.59
CA GLY A 264 8.17 -19.24 -8.17
C GLY A 264 8.27 -20.73 -7.81
N CYS A 265 8.44 -21.02 -6.54
CA CYS A 265 8.48 -22.40 -6.03
C CYS A 265 7.15 -23.13 -6.24
N PHE A 266 6.02 -22.41 -6.19
CA PHE A 266 4.68 -22.98 -6.20
C PHE A 266 3.97 -22.82 -7.55
N GLY A 267 4.44 -21.93 -8.41
CA GLY A 267 3.79 -21.65 -9.69
C GLY A 267 4.54 -20.65 -10.54
N ASP A 268 3.93 -20.30 -11.64
CA ASP A 268 4.42 -19.33 -12.59
C ASP A 268 3.63 -18.02 -12.44
N VAL A 269 4.27 -16.89 -12.74
CA VAL A 269 3.62 -15.57 -12.81
C VAL A 269 3.64 -15.11 -14.26
N TRP A 270 2.49 -14.71 -14.77
CA TRP A 270 2.30 -14.27 -16.14
C TRP A 270 1.77 -12.84 -16.20
N MET A 271 2.17 -12.09 -17.19
CA MET A 271 1.46 -10.90 -17.64
C MET A 271 0.39 -11.35 -18.62
N GLY A 272 -0.83 -10.87 -18.41
CA GLY A 272 -1.97 -11.14 -19.27
C GLY A 272 -2.87 -9.93 -19.46
N MET A 273 -3.88 -10.13 -20.28
CA MET A 273 -4.98 -9.18 -20.46
C MET A 273 -6.27 -9.81 -19.92
N TRP A 274 -7.01 -9.07 -19.12
CA TRP A 274 -8.34 -9.44 -18.66
C TRP A 274 -9.38 -8.68 -19.50
N ASN A 275 -10.36 -9.41 -20.03
CA ASN A 275 -11.38 -8.94 -20.97
C ASN A 275 -10.80 -8.16 -22.18
N GLY A 276 -9.55 -8.43 -22.55
CA GLY A 276 -8.88 -7.76 -23.68
C GLY A 276 -8.43 -6.32 -23.40
N THR A 277 -8.81 -5.70 -22.29
CA THR A 277 -8.58 -4.27 -21.98
C THR A 277 -7.63 -4.07 -20.79
N THR A 278 -7.80 -4.83 -19.71
CA THR A 278 -7.06 -4.62 -18.46
C THR A 278 -5.81 -5.48 -18.39
N LYS A 279 -4.63 -4.84 -18.28
CA LYS A 279 -3.37 -5.53 -18.07
C LYS A 279 -3.29 -6.03 -16.62
N VAL A 280 -3.00 -7.32 -16.44
CA VAL A 280 -2.98 -8.00 -15.14
C VAL A 280 -1.73 -8.86 -14.96
N ALA A 281 -1.40 -9.16 -13.69
CA ALA A 281 -0.48 -10.23 -13.33
C ALA A 281 -1.30 -11.45 -12.87
N VAL A 282 -0.96 -12.62 -13.38
CA VAL A 282 -1.66 -13.87 -13.08
C VAL A 282 -0.68 -14.85 -12.46
N LYS A 283 -0.88 -15.16 -11.19
CA LYS A 283 -0.13 -16.18 -10.45
C LYS A 283 -0.86 -17.50 -10.59
N THR A 284 -0.16 -18.52 -11.11
CA THR A 284 -0.73 -19.85 -11.36
C THR A 284 -0.18 -20.85 -10.37
N LEU A 285 -1.01 -21.79 -9.92
CA LEU A 285 -0.57 -22.90 -9.08
C LEU A 285 -0.09 -24.07 -9.94
N LYS A 286 1.10 -24.60 -9.66
CA LYS A 286 1.58 -25.85 -10.25
C LYS A 286 0.98 -27.06 -9.52
N PRO A 287 0.40 -28.01 -10.25
CA PRO A 287 -0.13 -29.23 -9.64
C PRO A 287 0.90 -29.93 -8.74
N GLY A 288 0.47 -30.36 -7.56
CA GLY A 288 1.29 -31.12 -6.61
C GLY A 288 2.34 -30.33 -5.82
N THR A 289 2.42 -28.98 -5.95
CA THR A 289 3.37 -28.15 -5.20
C THR A 289 2.84 -27.70 -3.84
N MET A 290 1.56 -27.38 -3.76
CA MET A 290 0.84 -27.07 -2.52
C MET A 290 -0.66 -27.35 -2.72
N SER A 291 -1.44 -27.34 -1.63
CA SER A 291 -2.89 -27.53 -1.77
C SER A 291 -3.56 -26.29 -2.35
N PRO A 292 -4.66 -26.45 -3.11
CA PRO A 292 -5.48 -25.36 -3.63
C PRO A 292 -5.91 -24.36 -2.55
N GLU A 293 -6.33 -24.85 -1.39
CA GLU A 293 -6.81 -24.04 -0.27
C GLU A 293 -5.67 -23.16 0.28
N ALA A 294 -4.47 -23.73 0.46
CA ALA A 294 -3.31 -22.99 0.93
C ALA A 294 -2.85 -21.92 -0.06
N PHE A 295 -3.03 -22.15 -1.37
CA PHE A 295 -2.74 -21.16 -2.40
C PHE A 295 -3.76 -20.02 -2.40
N LEU A 296 -5.04 -20.34 -2.27
CA LEU A 296 -6.11 -19.35 -2.20
C LEU A 296 -6.13 -18.54 -0.88
N GLU A 297 -5.46 -19.05 0.18
CA GLU A 297 -5.30 -18.29 1.44
C GLU A 297 -4.64 -16.92 1.21
N GLU A 298 -3.68 -16.84 0.29
CA GLU A 298 -3.07 -15.57 -0.12
C GLU A 298 -4.12 -14.58 -0.65
N ALA A 299 -5.00 -15.05 -1.54
CA ALA A 299 -6.09 -14.23 -2.08
C ALA A 299 -7.08 -13.79 -0.99
N GLN A 300 -7.39 -14.65 -0.01
CA GLN A 300 -8.26 -14.29 1.12
C GLN A 300 -7.66 -13.18 1.99
N ILE A 301 -6.34 -13.19 2.21
CA ILE A 301 -5.65 -12.11 2.90
C ILE A 301 -5.70 -10.83 2.08
N MET A 302 -5.41 -10.91 0.78
CA MET A 302 -5.44 -9.75 -0.13
C MET A 302 -6.84 -9.12 -0.25
N LYS A 303 -7.92 -9.89 -0.12
CA LYS A 303 -9.31 -9.37 -0.07
C LYS A 303 -9.53 -8.44 1.13
N ARG A 304 -8.86 -8.71 2.26
CA ARG A 304 -9.01 -7.93 3.52
C ARG A 304 -8.06 -6.74 3.59
N LEU A 305 -6.88 -6.84 2.95
CA LEU A 305 -5.85 -5.82 2.98
C LEU A 305 -5.92 -4.95 1.72
N ARG A 306 -6.41 -3.71 1.88
CA ARG A 306 -6.62 -2.76 0.77
C ARG A 306 -5.91 -1.45 1.06
N HIS A 307 -4.82 -1.19 0.34
CA HIS A 307 -4.04 0.03 0.49
C HIS A 307 -3.27 0.33 -0.81
N ASP A 308 -3.05 1.60 -1.13
CA ASP A 308 -2.35 2.02 -2.36
C ASP A 308 -0.89 1.58 -2.44
N LYS A 309 -0.28 1.23 -1.30
CA LYS A 309 1.09 0.66 -1.22
C LYS A 309 1.12 -0.87 -1.06
N LEU A 310 -0.01 -1.55 -1.26
CA LEU A 310 -0.12 -3.00 -1.34
C LEU A 310 -0.61 -3.40 -2.73
N VAL A 311 -0.07 -4.49 -3.28
CA VAL A 311 -0.55 -5.05 -4.57
C VAL A 311 -2.00 -5.48 -4.42
N GLN A 312 -2.86 -5.02 -5.33
CA GLN A 312 -4.29 -5.27 -5.27
C GLN A 312 -4.69 -6.58 -5.94
N LEU A 313 -5.57 -7.32 -5.28
CA LEU A 313 -6.28 -8.45 -5.88
C LEU A 313 -7.40 -7.92 -6.78
N TYR A 314 -7.49 -8.46 -8.00
CA TYR A 314 -8.62 -8.17 -8.91
C TYR A 314 -9.64 -9.29 -8.90
N ALA A 315 -9.20 -10.53 -9.06
CA ALA A 315 -10.07 -11.69 -9.15
C ALA A 315 -9.32 -13.01 -8.87
N VAL A 316 -10.05 -14.10 -8.79
CA VAL A 316 -9.51 -15.46 -8.71
C VAL A 316 -10.21 -16.36 -9.72
N VAL A 317 -9.53 -17.46 -10.10
CA VAL A 317 -10.12 -18.63 -10.72
C VAL A 317 -9.87 -19.78 -9.78
N SER A 318 -10.92 -20.31 -9.15
CA SER A 318 -10.83 -21.35 -8.12
C SER A 318 -10.85 -22.78 -8.69
N GLU A 319 -11.19 -22.94 -9.95
CA GLU A 319 -11.08 -24.22 -10.66
C GLU A 319 -9.65 -24.48 -11.12
N GLU A 320 -9.18 -25.73 -11.04
CA GLU A 320 -7.82 -26.08 -11.48
C GLU A 320 -7.63 -25.93 -13.01
N PRO A 321 -6.50 -25.37 -13.45
CA PRO A 321 -5.42 -24.74 -12.70
C PRO A 321 -5.86 -23.40 -12.07
N ILE A 322 -5.60 -23.25 -10.76
CA ILE A 322 -6.04 -22.09 -9.98
C ILE A 322 -5.21 -20.85 -10.34
N TYR A 323 -5.88 -19.70 -10.48
CA TYR A 323 -5.26 -18.41 -10.75
C TYR A 323 -5.60 -17.38 -9.67
N ILE A 324 -4.60 -16.57 -9.30
CA ILE A 324 -4.77 -15.33 -8.54
C ILE A 324 -4.42 -14.19 -9.48
N ILE A 325 -5.39 -13.30 -9.74
CA ILE A 325 -5.28 -12.19 -10.69
C ILE A 325 -5.11 -10.90 -9.89
N THR A 326 -4.00 -10.19 -10.14
CA THR A 326 -3.65 -8.96 -9.43
C THR A 326 -3.36 -7.84 -10.41
N GLU A 327 -3.24 -6.63 -9.88
CA GLU A 327 -2.70 -5.52 -10.65
C GLU A 327 -1.30 -5.84 -11.21
N PHE A 328 -1.01 -5.28 -12.39
CA PHE A 328 0.28 -5.45 -13.03
C PHE A 328 1.22 -4.30 -12.68
N MET A 329 2.41 -4.63 -12.19
CA MET A 329 3.46 -3.66 -11.85
C MET A 329 4.53 -3.68 -12.93
N SER A 330 4.70 -2.56 -13.64
CA SER A 330 5.43 -2.47 -14.92
C SER A 330 6.93 -2.74 -14.83
N GLN A 331 7.58 -2.41 -13.70
CA GLN A 331 9.02 -2.53 -13.48
C GLN A 331 9.43 -3.83 -12.77
N GLY A 332 8.47 -4.69 -12.41
CA GLY A 332 8.74 -5.96 -11.74
C GLY A 332 9.19 -5.80 -10.28
N SER A 333 10.03 -6.74 -9.79
CA SER A 333 10.50 -6.71 -8.41
C SER A 333 11.51 -5.58 -8.16
N LEU A 334 11.45 -4.98 -6.97
CA LEU A 334 12.44 -3.98 -6.53
C LEU A 334 13.87 -4.53 -6.61
N LEU A 335 14.05 -5.81 -6.29
CA LEU A 335 15.37 -6.45 -6.36
C LEU A 335 15.95 -6.43 -7.78
N ASP A 336 15.17 -6.86 -8.77
CA ASP A 336 15.61 -6.89 -10.18
C ASP A 336 15.73 -5.46 -10.73
N PHE A 337 14.80 -4.58 -10.36
CA PHE A 337 14.83 -3.16 -10.72
C PHE A 337 16.12 -2.46 -10.24
N LEU A 338 16.56 -2.73 -9.01
CA LEU A 338 17.79 -2.18 -8.45
C LEU A 338 19.05 -2.79 -9.05
N LYS A 339 19.05 -4.10 -9.40
CA LYS A 339 20.22 -4.81 -9.92
C LYS A 339 20.47 -4.59 -11.39
N ASP A 340 19.43 -4.77 -12.18
CA ASP A 340 19.53 -4.92 -13.64
C ASP A 340 18.69 -3.88 -14.40
N GLY A 341 17.91 -3.05 -13.69
CA GLY A 341 16.99 -2.08 -14.27
C GLY A 341 17.45 -0.62 -14.12
N GLU A 342 16.50 0.27 -14.35
CA GLU A 342 16.68 1.73 -14.23
C GLU A 342 17.05 2.17 -12.79
N GLY A 343 16.79 1.32 -11.81
CA GLY A 343 17.15 1.54 -10.41
C GLY A 343 18.64 1.73 -10.13
N GLN A 344 19.51 1.28 -11.05
CA GLN A 344 20.95 1.51 -10.99
C GLN A 344 21.32 3.01 -10.95
N SER A 345 20.55 3.85 -11.64
CA SER A 345 20.79 5.29 -11.76
C SER A 345 20.17 6.12 -10.64
N LEU A 346 19.33 5.51 -9.77
CA LEU A 346 18.63 6.23 -8.71
C LEU A 346 19.63 6.80 -7.69
N LYS A 347 19.31 7.99 -7.23
CA LYS A 347 20.05 8.71 -6.18
C LYS A 347 19.37 8.52 -4.83
N LEU A 348 20.06 8.89 -3.76
CA LEU A 348 19.58 8.73 -2.38
C LEU A 348 18.15 9.26 -2.14
N PRO A 349 17.74 10.44 -2.65
CA PRO A 349 16.37 10.94 -2.43
C PRO A 349 15.29 9.99 -2.94
N GLN A 350 15.49 9.40 -4.11
CA GLN A 350 14.54 8.44 -4.68
C GLN A 350 14.52 7.13 -3.90
N LEU A 351 15.67 6.64 -3.44
CA LEU A 351 15.76 5.42 -2.62
C LEU A 351 15.07 5.59 -1.25
N VAL A 352 15.24 6.76 -0.61
CA VAL A 352 14.57 7.08 0.65
C VAL A 352 13.05 7.24 0.44
N ASP A 353 12.62 7.84 -0.67
CA ASP A 353 11.20 7.92 -1.02
C ASP A 353 10.57 6.53 -1.23
N MET A 354 11.27 5.63 -1.93
CA MET A 354 10.83 4.24 -2.08
C MET A 354 10.72 3.53 -0.72
N ALA A 355 11.69 3.76 0.17
CA ALA A 355 11.65 3.22 1.53
C ALA A 355 10.46 3.77 2.33
N ALA A 356 10.14 5.06 2.21
CA ALA A 356 8.99 5.67 2.85
C ALA A 356 7.66 5.07 2.38
N GLN A 357 7.53 4.80 1.08
CA GLN A 357 6.35 4.14 0.51
C GLN A 357 6.16 2.72 1.07
N ILE A 358 7.25 1.95 1.18
CA ILE A 358 7.22 0.59 1.75
C ILE A 358 6.83 0.67 3.24
N ALA A 359 7.40 1.61 4.00
CA ALA A 359 7.04 1.83 5.39
C ALA A 359 5.56 2.22 5.55
N ALA A 360 5.00 3.03 4.65
CA ALA A 360 3.58 3.39 4.63
C ALA A 360 2.67 2.16 4.44
N GLY A 361 3.02 1.27 3.50
CA GLY A 361 2.30 0.01 3.31
C GLY A 361 2.39 -0.90 4.54
N MET A 362 3.56 -1.00 5.16
CA MET A 362 3.75 -1.78 6.39
C MET A 362 3.07 -1.15 7.61
N ALA A 363 2.98 0.18 7.70
CA ALA A 363 2.20 0.85 8.74
C ALA A 363 0.70 0.53 8.63
N TYR A 364 0.18 0.39 7.42
CA TYR A 364 -1.17 -0.11 7.20
C TYR A 364 -1.33 -1.57 7.66
N ILE A 365 -0.40 -2.46 7.28
CA ILE A 365 -0.38 -3.86 7.72
C ILE A 365 -0.34 -3.95 9.26
N GLU A 366 0.48 -3.12 9.91
CA GLU A 366 0.57 -2.99 11.38
C GLU A 366 -0.78 -2.59 12.01
N ARG A 367 -1.46 -1.56 11.46
CA ARG A 367 -2.80 -1.13 11.94
C ARG A 367 -3.88 -2.20 11.76
N MET A 368 -3.74 -3.04 10.75
CA MET A 368 -4.68 -4.15 10.48
C MET A 368 -4.38 -5.41 11.30
N ASN A 369 -3.38 -5.38 12.19
CA ASN A 369 -2.91 -6.50 13.00
C ASN A 369 -2.43 -7.71 12.18
N TYR A 370 -1.83 -7.46 11.01
CA TYR A 370 -1.19 -8.48 10.21
C TYR A 370 0.32 -8.43 10.36
N ILE A 371 0.98 -9.55 10.05
CA ILE A 371 2.43 -9.67 9.86
C ILE A 371 2.70 -10.21 8.47
N HIS A 372 3.73 -9.71 7.80
CA HIS A 372 4.09 -10.13 6.45
C HIS A 372 4.99 -11.36 6.43
N ARG A 373 6.00 -11.43 7.29
CA ARG A 373 6.97 -12.51 7.51
C ARG A 373 7.99 -12.78 6.39
N ASP A 374 7.87 -12.14 5.25
CA ASP A 374 8.85 -12.22 4.14
C ASP A 374 9.08 -10.85 3.49
N LEU A 375 9.30 -9.81 4.31
CA LEU A 375 9.58 -8.46 3.83
C LEU A 375 11.03 -8.36 3.33
N ARG A 376 11.20 -8.18 2.02
CA ARG A 376 12.49 -8.05 1.32
C ARG A 376 12.30 -7.47 -0.08
N ALA A 377 13.36 -6.96 -0.69
CA ALA A 377 13.28 -6.30 -2.01
C ALA A 377 12.68 -7.19 -3.12
N ALA A 378 12.81 -8.51 -3.04
CA ALA A 378 12.18 -9.44 -3.99
C ALA A 378 10.65 -9.45 -3.93
N ASN A 379 10.06 -9.06 -2.79
CA ASN A 379 8.62 -9.06 -2.53
C ASN A 379 8.02 -7.64 -2.54
N ILE A 380 8.78 -6.66 -3.00
CA ILE A 380 8.29 -5.32 -3.33
C ILE A 380 8.23 -5.22 -4.85
N LEU A 381 7.12 -4.75 -5.38
CA LEU A 381 6.96 -4.50 -6.82
C LEU A 381 7.02 -3.00 -7.10
N VAL A 382 7.60 -2.67 -8.24
CA VAL A 382 7.79 -1.29 -8.70
C VAL A 382 6.90 -1.06 -9.94
N GLY A 383 6.14 0.01 -9.90
CA GLY A 383 5.32 0.48 -11.00
C GLY A 383 5.90 1.73 -11.65
N ASP A 384 5.08 2.39 -12.47
CA ASP A 384 5.43 3.66 -13.09
C ASP A 384 5.69 4.74 -12.02
N ASN A 385 6.52 5.72 -12.33
CA ASN A 385 6.88 6.83 -11.44
C ASN A 385 7.45 6.38 -10.07
N LEU A 386 8.18 5.26 -10.01
CA LEU A 386 8.79 4.70 -8.81
C LEU A 386 7.79 4.36 -7.69
N VAL A 387 6.54 4.07 -8.03
CA VAL A 387 5.56 3.59 -7.06
C VAL A 387 5.97 2.21 -6.58
N CYS A 388 6.09 2.05 -5.25
CA CYS A 388 6.42 0.78 -4.61
C CYS A 388 5.19 0.18 -3.94
N LYS A 389 4.96 -1.12 -4.15
CA LYS A 389 3.88 -1.87 -3.50
C LYS A 389 4.38 -3.18 -2.92
N ILE A 390 3.88 -3.50 -1.73
CA ILE A 390 4.17 -4.75 -1.04
C ILE A 390 3.39 -5.88 -1.72
N ALA A 391 4.06 -6.99 -1.97
CA ALA A 391 3.52 -8.16 -2.64
C ALA A 391 3.86 -9.46 -1.89
N ASP A 392 3.33 -10.58 -2.34
CA ASP A 392 3.55 -11.93 -1.83
C ASP A 392 3.09 -12.13 -0.38
N PHE A 393 1.78 -12.12 -0.20
CA PHE A 393 1.12 -12.34 1.10
C PHE A 393 0.99 -13.83 1.48
N GLY A 394 1.64 -14.74 0.75
CA GLY A 394 1.57 -16.19 0.98
C GLY A 394 2.05 -16.63 2.36
N LEU A 395 2.88 -15.84 3.02
CA LEU A 395 3.31 -16.04 4.40
C LEU A 395 2.63 -15.09 5.41
N ALA A 396 1.86 -14.10 4.95
CA ALA A 396 1.19 -13.16 5.85
C ALA A 396 0.17 -13.87 6.77
N ARG A 397 -0.03 -13.33 7.96
CA ARG A 397 -0.97 -13.89 8.96
C ARG A 397 -1.59 -12.76 9.77
N LEU A 398 -2.85 -12.98 10.16
CA LEU A 398 -3.51 -12.18 11.20
C LEU A 398 -2.96 -12.59 12.57
N ILE A 399 -2.68 -11.62 13.42
CA ILE A 399 -2.24 -11.86 14.81
C ILE A 399 -3.42 -11.59 15.72
N GLU A 400 -3.91 -12.63 16.39
CA GLU A 400 -4.99 -12.51 17.39
C GLU A 400 -4.45 -12.14 18.78
N ASP A 401 -3.24 -12.61 19.15
CA ASP A 401 -2.61 -12.42 20.47
C ASP A 401 -1.23 -11.72 20.41
N ASN A 402 -1.02 -10.80 19.48
CA ASN A 402 0.24 -10.05 19.26
C ASN A 402 1.47 -10.89 18.89
N GLU A 403 1.37 -12.21 18.84
CA GLU A 403 2.46 -13.13 18.48
C GLU A 403 1.94 -14.31 17.64
N TYR A 404 2.69 -14.70 16.63
CA TYR A 404 2.47 -15.92 15.87
C TYR A 404 3.65 -16.86 16.04
N THR A 405 3.39 -18.09 16.48
CA THR A 405 4.41 -19.13 16.58
C THR A 405 4.39 -20.04 15.35
N ALA A 406 5.47 -20.05 14.59
CA ALA A 406 5.59 -20.88 13.39
C ALA A 406 5.70 -22.36 13.72
N ARG A 407 5.10 -23.22 12.88
CA ARG A 407 5.23 -24.67 13.00
C ARG A 407 6.69 -25.09 12.78
N GLN A 408 7.15 -26.12 13.52
CA GLN A 408 8.49 -26.69 13.35
C GLN A 408 8.72 -27.11 11.89
N GLY A 409 9.90 -26.76 11.34
CA GLY A 409 10.28 -27.09 9.97
C GLY A 409 9.90 -26.07 8.90
N ALA A 410 9.25 -24.95 9.25
CA ALA A 410 9.03 -23.85 8.32
C ALA A 410 10.37 -23.25 7.87
N LYS A 411 10.52 -23.03 6.54
CA LYS A 411 11.73 -22.43 5.95
C LYS A 411 11.49 -20.95 5.73
N PHE A 412 12.33 -20.11 6.34
CA PHE A 412 12.31 -18.66 6.17
C PHE A 412 13.61 -18.15 5.52
N PRO A 413 13.59 -16.96 4.89
CA PRO A 413 14.79 -16.31 4.35
C PRO A 413 15.63 -15.75 5.51
N ILE A 414 16.48 -16.57 6.11
CA ILE A 414 17.20 -16.33 7.37
C ILE A 414 17.88 -14.96 7.42
N LYS A 415 18.49 -14.50 6.33
CA LYS A 415 19.21 -13.21 6.29
C LYS A 415 18.29 -11.99 6.50
N TRP A 416 17.00 -12.14 6.29
CA TRP A 416 15.99 -11.07 6.51
C TRP A 416 15.19 -11.27 7.79
N THR A 417 15.25 -12.48 8.37
CA THR A 417 14.41 -12.87 9.50
C THR A 417 15.05 -12.44 10.83
N ALA A 418 14.25 -11.82 11.71
CA ALA A 418 14.68 -11.45 13.05
C ALA A 418 15.10 -12.68 13.86
N PRO A 419 16.09 -12.57 14.79
CA PRO A 419 16.61 -13.73 15.52
C PRO A 419 15.54 -14.45 16.34
N GLU A 420 14.63 -13.75 17.01
CA GLU A 420 13.51 -14.35 17.77
C GLU A 420 12.56 -15.14 16.86
N ALA A 421 12.37 -14.70 15.63
CA ALA A 421 11.55 -15.40 14.65
C ALA A 421 12.28 -16.61 14.05
N ALA A 422 13.58 -16.46 13.74
CA ALA A 422 14.38 -17.52 13.14
C ALA A 422 14.66 -18.69 14.10
N LEU A 423 14.92 -18.39 15.38
CA LEU A 423 15.33 -19.37 16.39
C LEU A 423 14.14 -19.98 17.14
N TYR A 424 13.16 -19.15 17.49
CA TYR A 424 12.05 -19.55 18.36
C TYR A 424 10.70 -19.59 17.64
N GLY A 425 10.66 -19.18 16.35
CA GLY A 425 9.44 -19.12 15.58
C GLY A 425 8.48 -17.99 15.99
N ARG A 426 8.93 -17.04 16.81
CA ARG A 426 8.12 -15.94 17.35
C ARG A 426 8.07 -14.79 16.36
N PHE A 427 7.00 -14.72 15.61
CA PHE A 427 6.76 -13.65 14.62
C PHE A 427 5.81 -12.60 15.18
N THR A 428 6.23 -11.35 15.13
CA THR A 428 5.43 -10.17 15.45
C THR A 428 5.65 -9.13 14.36
N ILE A 429 4.90 -8.03 14.39
CA ILE A 429 5.18 -6.89 13.51
C ILE A 429 6.58 -6.32 13.73
N LYS A 430 7.16 -6.50 14.92
CA LYS A 430 8.53 -6.10 15.23
C LYS A 430 9.58 -6.98 14.55
N SER A 431 9.23 -8.22 14.18
CA SER A 431 10.08 -9.06 13.32
C SER A 431 10.10 -8.51 11.88
N ASP A 432 8.97 -7.97 11.38
CA ASP A 432 8.93 -7.29 10.07
C ASP A 432 9.71 -5.98 10.09
N VAL A 433 9.76 -5.26 11.22
CA VAL A 433 10.63 -4.07 11.40
C VAL A 433 12.11 -4.44 11.24
N TRP A 434 12.55 -5.56 11.81
CA TRP A 434 13.90 -6.09 11.55
C TRP A 434 14.14 -6.33 10.07
N SER A 435 13.21 -7.01 9.41
CA SER A 435 13.28 -7.30 7.96
C SER A 435 13.33 -6.02 7.14
N PHE A 436 12.58 -4.98 7.54
CA PHE A 436 12.63 -3.67 6.90
C PHE A 436 14.02 -3.02 7.01
N GLY A 437 14.69 -3.12 8.15
CA GLY A 437 16.08 -2.67 8.30
C GLY A 437 17.03 -3.38 7.32
N ILE A 438 16.84 -4.70 7.08
CA ILE A 438 17.60 -5.44 6.07
C ILE A 438 17.24 -4.97 4.65
N LEU A 439 15.96 -4.72 4.36
CA LEU A 439 15.51 -4.17 3.08
C LEU A 439 16.13 -2.79 2.79
N LEU A 440 16.29 -1.93 3.79
CA LEU A 440 17.00 -0.65 3.64
C LEU A 440 18.43 -0.87 3.16
N THR A 441 19.13 -1.92 3.61
CA THR A 441 20.47 -2.23 3.09
C THR A 441 20.42 -2.68 1.63
N GLU A 442 19.39 -3.43 1.22
CA GLU A 442 19.19 -3.80 -0.19
C GLU A 442 18.99 -2.57 -1.08
N LEU A 443 18.19 -1.59 -0.63
CA LEU A 443 17.98 -0.32 -1.34
C LEU A 443 19.30 0.44 -1.53
N ILE A 444 20.04 0.71 -0.45
CA ILE A 444 21.27 1.52 -0.49
C ILE A 444 22.38 0.82 -1.25
N THR A 445 22.47 -0.50 -1.21
CA THR A 445 23.50 -1.27 -1.93
C THR A 445 23.05 -1.70 -3.32
N LYS A 446 21.94 -1.21 -3.83
CA LYS A 446 21.38 -1.55 -5.16
C LYS A 446 21.16 -3.06 -5.32
N GLY A 447 20.49 -3.66 -4.33
CA GLY A 447 20.08 -5.07 -4.37
C GLY A 447 21.19 -6.08 -4.03
N ARG A 448 22.30 -5.68 -3.41
CA ARG A 448 23.30 -6.64 -2.93
C ARG A 448 22.73 -7.55 -1.84
N VAL A 449 23.18 -8.80 -1.84
CA VAL A 449 22.77 -9.79 -0.85
C VAL A 449 23.25 -9.34 0.55
N PRO A 450 22.36 -9.34 1.57
CA PRO A 450 22.73 -9.00 2.95
C PRO A 450 23.80 -9.95 3.51
N TYR A 451 24.57 -9.45 4.50
CA TYR A 451 25.64 -10.20 5.16
C TYR A 451 26.60 -10.85 4.14
N PRO A 452 27.32 -10.05 3.33
CA PRO A 452 28.18 -10.57 2.29
C PRO A 452 29.23 -11.53 2.86
N GLY A 453 29.43 -12.67 2.19
CA GLY A 453 30.39 -13.69 2.59
C GLY A 453 29.92 -14.64 3.70
N MET A 454 28.79 -14.40 4.33
CA MET A 454 28.25 -15.28 5.39
C MET A 454 27.16 -16.21 4.86
N ASN A 455 27.18 -17.47 5.27
CA ASN A 455 26.05 -18.39 5.08
C ASN A 455 24.97 -18.17 6.15
N ASN A 456 23.80 -18.82 6.00
CA ASN A 456 22.66 -18.62 6.92
C ASN A 456 22.97 -18.96 8.39
N ARG A 457 23.76 -20.00 8.63
CA ARG A 457 24.15 -20.41 9.98
C ARG A 457 25.08 -19.37 10.63
N GLU A 458 26.07 -18.92 9.89
CA GLU A 458 27.00 -17.87 10.34
C GLU A 458 26.27 -16.58 10.66
N VAL A 459 25.29 -16.19 9.83
CA VAL A 459 24.47 -14.99 10.09
C VAL A 459 23.75 -15.10 11.43
N LEU A 460 23.07 -16.21 11.71
CA LEU A 460 22.38 -16.41 12.99
C LEU A 460 23.34 -16.33 14.17
N GLU A 461 24.47 -17.07 14.12
CA GLU A 461 25.47 -17.07 15.18
C GLU A 461 26.06 -15.68 15.44
N GLN A 462 26.36 -14.91 14.38
CA GLN A 462 26.94 -13.58 14.52
C GLN A 462 25.90 -12.56 15.03
N VAL A 463 24.67 -12.59 14.51
CA VAL A 463 23.60 -11.68 14.94
C VAL A 463 23.24 -11.89 16.41
N GLU A 464 23.20 -13.14 16.90
CA GLU A 464 22.99 -13.45 18.31
C GLU A 464 24.11 -12.91 19.21
N ARG A 465 25.35 -12.89 18.71
CA ARG A 465 26.51 -12.31 19.40
C ARG A 465 26.55 -10.78 19.34
N GLY A 466 25.54 -10.15 18.72
CA GLY A 466 25.42 -8.69 18.62
C GLY A 466 26.01 -8.07 17.35
N TYR A 467 26.46 -8.87 16.38
CA TYR A 467 26.91 -8.35 15.09
C TYR A 467 25.75 -7.69 14.34
N ARG A 468 26.01 -6.53 13.75
CA ARG A 468 25.11 -5.82 12.83
C ARG A 468 25.92 -5.43 11.59
N MET A 469 25.25 -5.34 10.43
CA MET A 469 25.93 -4.90 9.20
C MET A 469 26.46 -3.48 9.35
N PRO A 470 27.72 -3.21 8.92
CA PRO A 470 28.30 -1.88 8.97
C PRO A 470 27.60 -0.93 7.98
N CYS A 471 27.83 0.37 8.17
CA CYS A 471 27.37 1.39 7.22
C CYS A 471 27.96 1.12 5.83
N ALA A 472 27.08 0.99 4.83
CA ALA A 472 27.51 0.78 3.44
C ALA A 472 28.14 2.07 2.87
N PRO A 473 29.08 1.97 1.92
CA PRO A 473 29.59 3.13 1.21
C PRO A 473 28.45 3.95 0.58
N GLY A 474 28.48 5.27 0.79
CA GLY A 474 27.43 6.18 0.31
C GLY A 474 26.16 6.26 1.15
N CYS A 475 26.02 5.40 2.17
CA CYS A 475 24.88 5.47 3.10
C CYS A 475 25.13 6.59 4.13
N PRO A 476 24.20 7.55 4.32
CA PRO A 476 24.29 8.51 5.41
C PRO A 476 24.29 7.83 6.79
N ALA A 477 25.04 8.41 7.74
CA ALA A 477 25.11 7.86 9.11
C ALA A 477 23.73 7.79 9.80
N SER A 478 22.90 8.83 9.58
CA SER A 478 21.52 8.90 10.10
C SER A 478 20.62 7.78 9.59
N LEU A 479 20.76 7.40 8.32
CA LEU A 479 20.00 6.29 7.75
C LEU A 479 20.50 4.93 8.27
N HIS A 480 21.83 4.77 8.41
CA HIS A 480 22.40 3.59 9.02
C HIS A 480 21.98 3.44 10.50
N GLU A 481 21.93 4.54 11.24
CA GLU A 481 21.42 4.53 12.62
C GLU A 481 19.97 4.04 12.69
N LEU A 482 19.11 4.47 11.76
CA LEU A 482 17.75 3.96 11.65
C LEU A 482 17.74 2.44 11.42
N MET A 483 18.61 1.91 10.54
CA MET A 483 18.76 0.46 10.34
C MET A 483 19.15 -0.24 11.64
N VAL A 484 20.14 0.29 12.37
CA VAL A 484 20.59 -0.28 13.65
C VAL A 484 19.47 -0.28 14.70
N GLN A 485 18.62 0.74 14.71
CA GLN A 485 17.43 0.78 15.57
C GLN A 485 16.39 -0.27 15.16
N CYS A 486 16.22 -0.56 13.88
CA CYS A 486 15.39 -1.69 13.43
C CYS A 486 15.95 -3.04 13.87
N TRP A 487 17.26 -3.14 14.10
CA TRP A 487 17.96 -4.38 14.53
C TRP A 487 18.24 -4.43 16.04
N ARG A 488 17.48 -3.71 16.87
CA ARG A 488 17.58 -3.87 18.31
C ARG A 488 17.24 -5.30 18.71
N ARG A 489 17.95 -5.81 19.74
CA ARG A 489 17.78 -7.19 20.19
C ARG A 489 16.36 -7.42 20.69
N GLU A 490 15.91 -6.53 21.57
CA GLU A 490 14.56 -6.60 22.15
C GLU A 490 13.54 -6.04 21.13
N PRO A 491 12.54 -6.85 20.72
CA PRO A 491 11.56 -6.44 19.72
C PRO A 491 10.81 -5.16 20.07
N ASP A 492 10.42 -4.98 21.34
CA ASP A 492 9.66 -3.82 21.82
C ASP A 492 10.45 -2.51 21.78
N GLU A 493 11.78 -2.56 21.69
CA GLU A 493 12.63 -1.39 21.52
C GLU A 493 12.72 -0.92 20.06
N ARG A 494 12.26 -1.73 19.10
CA ARG A 494 12.22 -1.36 17.68
C ARG A 494 11.05 -0.40 17.45
N HIS A 495 11.25 0.58 16.59
CA HIS A 495 10.21 1.54 16.22
C HIS A 495 8.97 0.87 15.60
N THR A 496 7.87 1.60 15.53
CA THR A 496 6.68 1.24 14.74
C THR A 496 6.90 1.59 13.27
N PHE A 497 6.14 0.98 12.38
CA PHE A 497 6.18 1.38 10.96
C PHE A 497 5.64 2.79 10.73
N GLU A 498 4.70 3.26 11.55
CA GLU A 498 4.23 4.65 11.51
C GLU A 498 5.38 5.64 11.78
N TYR A 499 6.22 5.37 12.79
CA TYR A 499 7.42 6.17 13.05
C TYR A 499 8.41 6.11 11.88
N LEU A 500 8.69 4.90 11.34
CA LEU A 500 9.62 4.72 10.22
C LEU A 500 9.15 5.44 8.97
N GLN A 501 7.85 5.41 8.67
CA GLN A 501 7.23 6.17 7.59
C GLN A 501 7.47 7.66 7.78
N SER A 502 7.08 8.24 8.92
CA SER A 502 7.24 9.66 9.20
C SER A 502 8.70 10.12 9.12
N PHE A 503 9.62 9.33 9.70
CA PHE A 503 11.05 9.63 9.66
C PHE A 503 11.59 9.70 8.22
N LEU A 504 11.24 8.74 7.37
CA LEU A 504 11.71 8.68 5.99
C LEU A 504 11.05 9.74 5.10
N GLU A 505 9.77 10.07 5.33
CA GLU A 505 9.08 11.15 4.61
C GLU A 505 9.70 12.52 4.88
N ASP A 506 10.14 12.76 6.11
CA ASP A 506 10.76 14.02 6.52
C ASP A 506 12.30 14.02 6.46
N TYR A 507 12.90 12.94 5.92
CA TYR A 507 14.34 12.70 5.99
C TYR A 507 15.19 13.88 5.51
N PHE A 508 14.91 14.44 4.34
CA PHE A 508 15.66 15.56 3.77
C PHE A 508 15.24 16.95 4.27
N THR A 509 14.18 17.03 5.05
CA THR A 509 13.73 18.30 5.65
C THR A 509 14.11 18.41 7.10
N ALA A 510 14.07 17.34 7.86
CA ALA A 510 14.32 17.32 9.30
C ALA A 510 15.68 16.71 9.68
N THR A 511 16.12 15.66 8.97
CA THR A 511 17.32 14.89 9.35
C THR A 511 18.55 15.28 8.54
N GLU A 512 18.44 15.39 7.21
CA GLU A 512 19.54 15.73 6.31
C GLU A 512 19.23 16.96 5.45
N PRO A 513 18.98 18.14 6.06
CA PRO A 513 18.63 19.36 5.30
C PRO A 513 19.80 19.91 4.48
N GLN A 514 21.04 19.46 4.74
CA GLN A 514 22.25 19.87 4.03
C GLN A 514 22.55 18.99 2.80
N TYR A 515 21.81 17.93 2.57
CA TYR A 515 22.06 17.02 1.46
C TYR A 515 21.90 17.74 0.11
N GLN A 516 22.96 17.66 -0.72
CA GLN A 516 22.95 18.15 -2.10
C GLN A 516 23.10 16.96 -3.06
N PRO A 517 22.17 16.79 -4.03
CA PRO A 517 22.29 15.72 -5.02
C PRO A 517 23.55 15.91 -5.87
N GLY A 518 24.50 15.03 -5.78
CA GLY A 518 25.71 15.06 -6.62
C GLY A 518 26.98 14.58 -5.96
N GLU A 519 27.06 14.52 -4.64
CA GLU A 519 28.33 14.28 -3.98
C GLU A 519 28.66 12.81 -3.67
N ASN A 520 27.74 11.86 -3.58
CA ASN A 520 28.09 10.45 -3.29
C ASN A 520 26.96 9.47 -3.53
N LEU A 521 26.66 9.13 -4.78
CA LEU A 521 26.13 7.78 -5.11
C LEU A 521 26.23 7.56 -6.61
#